data_06a7c4cd235815d407502de474614f19
#
_entry.id   06a7c4cd235815d407502de474614f19
#
_cell.length_a   1.000
_cell.length_b   1.000
_cell.length_c   1.000
_cell.angle_alpha   90.00
_cell.angle_beta   90.00
_cell.angle_gamma   90.00
#
_symmetry.space_group_name_H-M   'P 1'
#
loop_
_entity.id
_entity.type
_entity.pdbx_description
1 polymer ?
#
loop_
_entity_poly.entity_id
_entity_poly.type
_entity_poly.pdbx_seq_one_letter_code
_entity_poly.pdbx_strand_id
1 'polypeptide(L)'
;MSNEELLRSANLILTDLETRCEGITLAAILLFGKDNSIMSVLPQHKTDTIFRVENKDRYDDRDVIITNLIDSYDRLIEFGQKHLNDLFVLDGIVNVNVRDRILREIVSNTLAHRDYSSGFPAKMSIDHEKITIENSNLAHGMRALDLQKFEPFPKNPAISKVFREIGLADELGSGMRNTYKYTQLYSGKNPTFEEGDIFRVIISLKRIATQKVGGESVPRNVPQNVARNVAQNVPQDKITLIEFIKEKIREDNKITRKEVANKAGVSVKTIERTMKEIDNLRYVGVGKNGHWELKE
;
A
#
# COMPACT_ATOMS: atom_id res chain seq x y z
N MET A 1 8.59 19.76 25.98
CA MET A 1 7.21 20.13 25.61
C MET A 1 6.26 19.17 26.29
N SER A 2 5.29 19.67 27.02
CA SER A 2 4.27 18.82 27.67
C SER A 2 3.26 18.31 26.61
N ASN A 3 2.49 17.26 26.97
CA ASN A 3 1.41 16.77 26.09
C ASN A 3 0.38 17.87 25.77
N GLU A 4 0.09 18.73 26.74
CA GLU A 4 -0.83 19.84 26.57
C GLU A 4 -0.29 20.89 25.58
N GLU A 5 0.97 21.28 25.72
CA GLU A 5 1.63 22.18 24.76
C GLU A 5 1.64 21.60 23.35
N LEU A 6 1.84 20.30 23.21
CA LEU A 6 1.79 19.61 21.91
C LEU A 6 0.38 19.70 21.31
N LEU A 7 -0.66 19.40 22.07
CA LEU A 7 -2.05 19.47 21.62
C LEU A 7 -2.45 20.91 21.20
N ARG A 8 -2.02 21.91 21.97
CA ARG A 8 -2.22 23.33 21.62
C ARG A 8 -1.50 23.70 20.32
N SER A 9 -0.25 23.31 20.17
CA SER A 9 0.54 23.58 18.96
C SER A 9 -0.06 22.93 17.70
N ALA A 10 -0.78 21.85 17.86
CA ALA A 10 -1.49 21.15 16.79
C ALA A 10 -2.91 21.69 16.53
N ASN A 11 -3.35 22.73 17.23
CA ASN A 11 -4.71 23.29 17.20
C ASN A 11 -5.80 22.27 17.60
N LEU A 12 -5.48 21.39 18.53
CA LEU A 12 -6.38 20.36 19.06
C LEU A 12 -7.07 20.80 20.37
N ILE A 13 -6.49 21.80 21.03
CA ILE A 13 -7.11 22.55 22.13
C ILE A 13 -7.16 24.00 21.70
N LEU A 14 -8.33 24.60 21.74
CA LEU A 14 -8.56 26.00 21.38
C LEU A 14 -9.41 26.70 22.45
N THR A 15 -9.24 28.02 22.53
CA THR A 15 -10.07 28.91 23.35
C THR A 15 -11.19 29.46 22.48
N ASP A 16 -12.41 29.25 22.85
CA ASP A 16 -13.57 29.92 22.26
C ASP A 16 -13.50 31.43 22.58
N LEU A 17 -13.52 32.26 21.55
CA LEU A 17 -13.37 33.70 21.68
C LEU A 17 -14.59 34.37 22.31
N GLU A 18 -15.78 33.81 22.19
CA GLU A 18 -17.02 34.32 22.75
C GLU A 18 -17.13 33.98 24.24
N THR A 19 -17.00 32.71 24.56
CA THR A 19 -17.17 32.19 25.93
C THR A 19 -15.92 32.29 26.79
N ARG A 20 -14.75 32.48 26.18
CA ARG A 20 -13.41 32.39 26.81
C ARG A 20 -13.10 31.06 27.44
N CYS A 21 -13.89 30.05 27.15
CA CYS A 21 -13.65 28.69 27.62
C CYS A 21 -12.68 27.94 26.70
N GLU A 22 -11.79 27.19 27.28
CA GLU A 22 -10.97 26.23 26.53
C GLU A 22 -11.73 24.94 26.29
N GLY A 23 -11.52 24.36 25.12
CA GLY A 23 -12.11 23.08 24.75
C GLY A 23 -11.26 22.29 23.76
N ILE A 24 -11.49 21.00 23.74
CA ILE A 24 -10.92 20.11 22.72
C ILE A 24 -11.71 20.28 21.42
N THR A 25 -11.00 20.31 20.30
CA THR A 25 -11.62 20.42 18.98
C THR A 25 -12.22 19.11 18.49
N LEU A 26 -13.13 19.16 17.51
CA LEU A 26 -13.63 17.98 16.82
C LEU A 26 -12.48 17.16 16.21
N ALA A 27 -11.45 17.83 15.69
CA ALA A 27 -10.26 17.15 15.17
C ALA A 27 -9.54 16.31 16.24
N ALA A 28 -9.44 16.81 17.48
CA ALA A 28 -8.85 16.05 18.59
C ALA A 28 -9.69 14.82 18.95
N ILE A 29 -11.03 14.97 18.97
CA ILE A 29 -11.94 13.84 19.22
C ILE A 29 -11.83 12.80 18.11
N LEU A 30 -11.80 13.22 16.87
CA LEU A 30 -11.67 12.30 15.72
C LEU A 30 -10.31 11.60 15.67
N LEU A 31 -9.22 12.28 16.07
CA LEU A 31 -7.88 11.70 16.04
C LEU A 31 -7.61 10.73 17.20
N PHE A 32 -8.11 11.03 18.41
CA PHE A 32 -7.72 10.33 19.64
C PHE A 32 -8.88 9.86 20.49
N GLY A 33 -10.11 10.16 20.11
CA GLY A 33 -11.30 9.80 20.88
C GLY A 33 -11.57 8.30 20.87
N LYS A 34 -12.19 7.82 21.95
CA LYS A 34 -12.80 6.48 21.97
C LYS A 34 -14.07 6.49 21.14
N ASP A 35 -14.46 5.35 20.59
CA ASP A 35 -15.64 5.18 19.72
C ASP A 35 -16.91 5.84 20.32
N ASN A 36 -17.19 5.61 21.61
CA ASN A 36 -18.34 6.24 22.27
C ASN A 36 -18.25 7.76 22.30
N SER A 37 -17.06 8.32 22.47
CA SER A 37 -16.86 9.79 22.48
C SER A 37 -17.06 10.36 21.08
N ILE A 38 -16.57 9.67 20.07
CA ILE A 38 -16.74 10.06 18.67
C ILE A 38 -18.21 10.00 18.29
N MET A 39 -18.88 8.87 18.58
CA MET A 39 -20.29 8.66 18.25
C MET A 39 -21.24 9.60 19.01
N SER A 40 -20.85 10.11 20.21
CA SER A 40 -21.65 11.09 20.95
C SER A 40 -21.62 12.49 20.29
N VAL A 41 -20.53 12.84 19.61
CA VAL A 41 -20.35 14.15 18.98
C VAL A 41 -20.67 14.08 17.48
N LEU A 42 -20.38 12.96 16.84
CA LEU A 42 -20.54 12.75 15.40
C LEU A 42 -21.18 11.37 15.12
N PRO A 43 -22.50 11.20 15.35
CA PRO A 43 -23.18 9.91 15.22
C PRO A 43 -23.09 9.28 13.83
N GLN A 44 -22.90 10.11 12.79
CA GLN A 44 -22.75 9.69 11.39
C GLN A 44 -21.32 9.26 11.03
N HIS A 45 -20.36 9.32 11.98
CA HIS A 45 -18.98 8.95 11.70
C HIS A 45 -18.87 7.46 11.40
N LYS A 46 -18.58 7.14 10.16
CA LYS A 46 -18.22 5.80 9.72
C LYS A 46 -17.50 5.82 8.37
N THR A 47 -16.70 4.79 8.14
CA THR A 47 -16.17 4.41 6.82
C THR A 47 -16.61 2.98 6.52
N ASP A 48 -17.26 2.77 5.38
CA ASP A 48 -17.76 1.45 4.95
C ASP A 48 -16.79 0.86 3.93
N THR A 49 -16.22 -0.29 4.22
CA THR A 49 -15.30 -1.00 3.32
C THR A 49 -15.98 -2.25 2.78
N ILE A 50 -15.93 -2.46 1.46
CA ILE A 50 -16.63 -3.53 0.77
C ILE A 50 -15.68 -4.21 -0.22
N PHE A 51 -15.57 -5.52 -0.12
CA PHE A 51 -14.96 -6.36 -1.14
C PHE A 51 -16.06 -7.15 -1.87
N ARG A 52 -16.10 -7.04 -3.22
CA ARG A 52 -17.14 -7.62 -4.05
C ARG A 52 -16.55 -8.16 -5.34
N VAL A 53 -16.14 -9.40 -5.32
CA VAL A 53 -15.46 -10.08 -6.42
C VAL A 53 -16.24 -11.28 -6.92
N GLU A 54 -16.65 -12.18 -6.03
CA GLU A 54 -17.40 -13.40 -6.34
C GLU A 54 -18.91 -13.12 -6.32
N ASN A 55 -19.39 -12.43 -5.30
CA ASN A 55 -20.80 -12.09 -5.14
C ASN A 55 -21.08 -10.65 -5.59
N LYS A 56 -21.74 -10.51 -6.75
CA LYS A 56 -22.10 -9.19 -7.30
C LYS A 56 -23.31 -8.54 -6.64
N ASP A 57 -24.19 -9.33 -6.05
CA ASP A 57 -25.43 -8.83 -5.45
C ASP A 57 -25.25 -8.40 -3.99
N ARG A 58 -24.28 -9.01 -3.31
CA ARG A 58 -23.91 -8.68 -1.93
C ARG A 58 -22.46 -8.22 -1.86
N TYR A 59 -21.73 -8.73 -0.90
CA TYR A 59 -20.29 -8.54 -0.69
C TYR A 59 -19.69 -9.87 -0.24
N ASP A 60 -18.43 -10.09 -0.58
CA ASP A 60 -17.66 -11.23 -0.12
C ASP A 60 -17.06 -10.96 1.25
N ASP A 61 -16.72 -9.67 1.51
CA ASP A 61 -16.26 -9.19 2.81
C ASP A 61 -16.67 -7.72 3.00
N ARG A 62 -16.89 -7.33 4.26
CA ARG A 62 -17.26 -5.97 4.65
C ARG A 62 -16.74 -5.64 6.04
N ASP A 63 -16.25 -4.43 6.21
CA ASP A 63 -15.94 -3.85 7.51
C ASP A 63 -16.55 -2.45 7.64
N VAL A 64 -17.14 -2.16 8.80
CA VAL A 64 -17.71 -0.85 9.12
C VAL A 64 -16.88 -0.22 10.22
N ILE A 65 -16.10 0.77 9.86
CA ILE A 65 -15.10 1.40 10.74
C ILE A 65 -15.70 2.67 11.34
N ILE A 66 -15.76 2.71 12.66
CA ILE A 66 -16.29 3.84 13.47
C ILE A 66 -15.25 4.38 14.47
N THR A 67 -14.03 3.85 14.41
CA THR A 67 -12.93 4.20 15.32
C THR A 67 -12.35 5.58 15.04
N ASN A 68 -11.44 6.04 15.89
CA ASN A 68 -10.66 7.25 15.64
C ASN A 68 -9.87 7.14 14.31
N LEU A 69 -9.39 8.28 13.79
CA LEU A 69 -8.82 8.33 12.44
C LEU A 69 -7.49 7.57 12.31
N ILE A 70 -6.73 7.42 13.40
CA ILE A 70 -5.47 6.68 13.39
C ILE A 70 -5.76 5.18 13.28
N ASP A 71 -6.63 4.65 14.14
CA ASP A 71 -7.05 3.25 14.09
C ASP A 71 -7.84 2.95 12.79
N SER A 72 -8.62 3.93 12.30
CA SER A 72 -9.32 3.82 11.02
C SER A 72 -8.36 3.72 9.84
N TYR A 73 -7.24 4.47 9.88
CA TYR A 73 -6.19 4.37 8.88
C TYR A 73 -5.63 2.96 8.81
N ASP A 74 -5.21 2.41 9.95
CA ASP A 74 -4.62 1.07 10.01
C ASP A 74 -5.61 0.01 9.51
N ARG A 75 -6.88 0.04 9.95
CA ARG A 75 -7.91 -0.90 9.50
C ARG A 75 -8.21 -0.81 8.00
N LEU A 76 -8.19 0.40 7.43
CA LEU A 76 -8.37 0.60 5.98
C LEU A 76 -7.20 0.04 5.17
N ILE A 77 -5.96 0.24 5.65
CA ILE A 77 -4.77 -0.36 5.06
C ILE A 77 -4.83 -1.88 5.12
N GLU A 78 -5.12 -2.45 6.30
CA GLU A 78 -5.26 -3.90 6.49
C GLU A 78 -6.33 -4.50 5.59
N PHE A 79 -7.50 -3.85 5.46
CA PHE A 79 -8.56 -4.29 4.56
C PHE A 79 -8.09 -4.31 3.10
N GLY A 80 -7.41 -3.26 2.66
CA GLY A 80 -6.83 -3.20 1.32
C GLY A 80 -5.76 -4.28 1.09
N GLN A 81 -4.87 -4.50 2.06
CA GLN A 81 -3.83 -5.53 2.00
C GLN A 81 -4.39 -6.95 1.99
N LYS A 82 -5.48 -7.19 2.72
CA LYS A 82 -6.18 -8.48 2.75
C LYS A 82 -6.76 -8.87 1.38
N HIS A 83 -7.21 -7.89 0.59
CA HIS A 83 -7.97 -8.13 -0.64
C HIS A 83 -7.21 -7.82 -1.93
N LEU A 84 -6.04 -7.17 -1.83
CA LEU A 84 -5.21 -6.82 -2.98
C LEU A 84 -3.86 -7.53 -2.90
N ASN A 85 -3.47 -8.18 -4.00
CA ASN A 85 -2.15 -8.77 -4.10
C ASN A 85 -1.07 -7.70 -4.23
N ASP A 86 0.08 -7.94 -3.60
CA ASP A 86 1.29 -7.17 -3.84
C ASP A 86 1.93 -7.69 -5.13
N LEU A 87 1.70 -6.97 -6.22
CA LEU A 87 2.26 -7.33 -7.52
C LEU A 87 3.72 -6.91 -7.58
N PHE A 88 4.57 -7.78 -8.15
CA PHE A 88 5.95 -7.42 -8.44
C PHE A 88 6.01 -6.28 -9.46
N VAL A 89 6.53 -5.13 -9.04
CA VAL A 89 6.64 -3.94 -9.87
C VAL A 89 8.01 -3.29 -9.69
N LEU A 90 8.66 -2.95 -10.79
CA LEU A 90 9.92 -2.21 -10.79
C LEU A 90 9.67 -0.72 -11.06
N ASP A 91 10.22 0.14 -10.20
CA ASP A 91 10.41 1.56 -10.45
C ASP A 91 11.89 1.76 -10.81
N GLY A 92 12.20 1.80 -12.09
CA GLY A 92 13.56 1.64 -12.59
C GLY A 92 14.11 0.23 -12.29
N ILE A 93 15.12 0.15 -11.43
CA ILE A 93 15.78 -1.12 -11.02
C ILE A 93 15.35 -1.58 -9.62
N VAL A 94 14.50 -0.81 -8.93
CA VAL A 94 14.09 -1.06 -7.55
C VAL A 94 12.71 -1.71 -7.52
N ASN A 95 12.58 -2.83 -6.83
CA ASN A 95 11.28 -3.40 -6.53
C ASN A 95 10.53 -2.53 -5.51
N VAL A 96 9.32 -2.12 -5.84
CA VAL A 96 8.50 -1.21 -5.05
C VAL A 96 7.18 -1.88 -4.72
N ASN A 97 6.82 -1.87 -3.44
CA ASN A 97 5.46 -2.24 -3.01
C ASN A 97 4.47 -1.15 -3.40
N VAL A 98 3.95 -1.28 -4.62
CA VAL A 98 3.09 -0.27 -5.24
C VAL A 98 1.69 -0.29 -4.62
N ARG A 99 1.17 -1.46 -4.24
CA ARG A 99 -0.11 -1.62 -3.54
C ARG A 99 -0.16 -0.75 -2.29
N ASP A 100 0.83 -0.90 -1.39
CA ASP A 100 0.83 -0.21 -0.11
C ASP A 100 1.04 1.31 -0.28
N ARG A 101 1.79 1.72 -1.28
CA ARG A 101 1.92 3.14 -1.62
C ARG A 101 0.62 3.76 -2.11
N ILE A 102 -0.12 3.05 -2.96
CA ILE A 102 -1.45 3.49 -3.41
C ILE A 102 -2.41 3.56 -2.22
N LEU A 103 -2.50 2.48 -1.42
CA LEU A 103 -3.38 2.42 -0.27
C LEU A 103 -3.10 3.54 0.72
N ARG A 104 -1.83 3.75 1.08
CA ARG A 104 -1.41 4.83 1.97
C ARG A 104 -1.94 6.18 1.51
N GLU A 105 -1.76 6.49 0.23
CA GLU A 105 -2.14 7.78 -0.32
C GLU A 105 -3.66 7.99 -0.35
N ILE A 106 -4.40 7.00 -0.88
CA ILE A 106 -5.85 7.12 -1.00
C ILE A 106 -6.56 7.10 0.36
N VAL A 107 -6.05 6.34 1.33
CA VAL A 107 -6.60 6.28 2.70
C VAL A 107 -6.33 7.59 3.44
N SER A 108 -5.08 8.08 3.41
CA SER A 108 -4.73 9.37 4.02
C SER A 108 -5.60 10.50 3.49
N ASN A 109 -5.74 10.58 2.16
CA ASN A 109 -6.55 11.61 1.51
C ASN A 109 -8.03 11.50 1.89
N THR A 110 -8.57 10.28 1.97
CA THR A 110 -9.96 10.06 2.38
C THR A 110 -10.22 10.58 3.79
N LEU A 111 -9.34 10.28 4.74
CA LEU A 111 -9.51 10.67 6.14
C LEU A 111 -9.19 12.15 6.36
N ALA A 112 -8.17 12.70 5.70
CA ALA A 112 -7.74 14.08 5.89
C ALA A 112 -8.62 15.11 5.17
N HIS A 113 -9.29 14.73 4.07
CA HIS A 113 -10.05 15.67 3.23
C HIS A 113 -11.57 15.46 3.23
N ARG A 114 -12.08 14.53 4.05
CA ARG A 114 -13.51 14.32 4.21
C ARG A 114 -14.20 15.53 4.84
N ASP A 115 -15.39 15.86 4.37
CA ASP A 115 -16.30 16.75 5.07
C ASP A 115 -17.01 15.98 6.21
N TYR A 116 -16.58 16.22 7.44
CA TYR A 116 -17.13 15.57 8.63
C TYR A 116 -18.47 16.17 9.08
N SER A 117 -18.90 17.28 8.52
CA SER A 117 -20.24 17.84 8.79
C SER A 117 -21.35 17.12 8.01
N SER A 118 -20.99 16.43 6.95
CA SER A 118 -21.92 15.69 6.10
C SER A 118 -22.31 14.33 6.70
N GLY A 119 -23.57 13.99 6.58
CA GLY A 119 -24.07 12.63 6.92
C GLY A 119 -23.69 11.52 5.95
N PHE A 120 -23.05 11.85 4.81
CA PHE A 120 -22.61 10.84 3.85
C PHE A 120 -21.38 10.09 4.37
N PRO A 121 -21.42 8.74 4.51
CA PRO A 121 -20.29 7.97 4.99
C PRO A 121 -19.19 7.92 3.94
N ALA A 122 -17.94 7.87 4.38
CA ALA A 122 -16.86 7.47 3.49
C ALA A 122 -17.02 6.00 3.12
N LYS A 123 -16.59 5.63 1.91
CA LYS A 123 -16.71 4.28 1.40
C LYS A 123 -15.49 3.89 0.60
N MET A 124 -15.00 2.67 0.83
CA MET A 124 -13.97 2.02 0.03
C MET A 124 -14.53 0.73 -0.53
N SER A 125 -14.59 0.59 -1.84
CA SER A 125 -15.03 -0.64 -2.49
C SER A 125 -13.97 -1.18 -3.42
N ILE A 126 -13.75 -2.49 -3.36
CA ILE A 126 -12.78 -3.23 -4.17
C ILE A 126 -13.54 -4.30 -4.95
N ASP A 127 -13.40 -4.29 -6.26
CA ASP A 127 -13.89 -5.33 -7.17
C ASP A 127 -12.74 -5.82 -8.10
N HIS A 128 -13.05 -6.71 -9.05
CA HIS A 128 -12.06 -7.23 -9.99
C HIS A 128 -11.42 -6.17 -10.91
N GLU A 129 -12.10 -5.07 -11.12
CA GLU A 129 -11.72 -4.09 -12.13
C GLU A 129 -11.13 -2.82 -11.53
N LYS A 130 -11.53 -2.50 -10.28
CA LYS A 130 -11.18 -1.22 -9.67
C LYS A 130 -11.27 -1.20 -8.16
N ILE A 131 -10.56 -0.22 -7.58
CA ILE A 131 -10.83 0.31 -6.25
C ILE A 131 -11.60 1.61 -6.46
N THR A 132 -12.71 1.77 -5.76
CA THR A 132 -13.45 3.03 -5.72
C THR A 132 -13.48 3.55 -4.29
N ILE A 133 -13.04 4.78 -4.09
CA ILE A 133 -13.13 5.48 -2.82
C ILE A 133 -14.05 6.68 -3.00
N GLU A 134 -14.96 6.84 -2.06
CA GLU A 134 -15.93 7.92 -2.01
C GLU A 134 -15.93 8.54 -0.62
N ASN A 135 -15.91 9.86 -0.54
CA ASN A 135 -16.10 10.59 0.70
C ASN A 135 -16.88 11.89 0.44
N SER A 136 -17.63 12.32 1.44
CA SER A 136 -18.29 13.62 1.43
C SER A 136 -17.28 14.73 1.22
N ASN A 137 -17.65 15.70 0.45
CA ASN A 137 -16.79 16.79 0.01
C ASN A 137 -17.52 18.12 -0.04
N LEU A 138 -16.84 19.17 0.31
CA LEU A 138 -17.24 20.54 0.00
C LEU A 138 -16.53 20.94 -1.30
N ALA A 139 -17.23 20.84 -2.42
CA ALA A 139 -16.65 21.00 -3.75
C ALA A 139 -16.27 22.47 -4.03
N HIS A 140 -15.13 22.69 -4.68
CA HIS A 140 -14.78 23.94 -5.33
C HIS A 140 -15.25 23.99 -6.80
N GLY A 141 -15.64 22.86 -7.38
CA GLY A 141 -16.16 22.70 -8.72
C GLY A 141 -16.66 21.29 -8.96
N MET A 142 -17.59 21.10 -9.91
CA MET A 142 -18.14 19.80 -10.24
C MET A 142 -17.56 19.30 -11.56
N ARG A 143 -16.41 18.60 -11.51
CA ARG A 143 -15.77 18.05 -12.70
C ARG A 143 -14.61 17.10 -12.36
N ALA A 144 -14.11 16.40 -13.39
CA ALA A 144 -12.83 15.68 -13.29
C ALA A 144 -11.70 16.67 -12.98
N LEU A 145 -10.87 16.31 -12.01
CA LEU A 145 -9.74 17.14 -11.62
C LEU A 145 -8.59 17.03 -12.64
N ASP A 146 -8.10 18.18 -13.05
CA ASP A 146 -6.90 18.30 -13.87
C ASP A 146 -5.68 18.51 -12.97
N LEU A 147 -4.75 17.56 -12.96
CA LEU A 147 -3.51 17.63 -12.18
C LEU A 147 -2.68 18.89 -12.43
N GLN A 148 -2.74 19.45 -13.63
CA GLN A 148 -1.94 20.64 -13.99
C GLN A 148 -2.51 21.92 -13.39
N LYS A 149 -3.80 21.91 -13.02
CA LYS A 149 -4.54 23.06 -12.50
C LYS A 149 -4.98 22.89 -11.05
N PHE A 150 -4.70 21.72 -10.48
CA PHE A 150 -5.11 21.40 -9.12
C PHE A 150 -4.13 22.03 -8.11
N GLU A 151 -4.64 22.93 -7.31
CA GLU A 151 -3.94 23.46 -6.13
C GLU A 151 -4.44 22.71 -4.89
N PRO A 152 -3.60 21.86 -4.29
CA PRO A 152 -4.00 21.09 -3.11
C PRO A 152 -4.14 22.04 -1.91
N PHE A 153 -5.25 21.95 -1.22
CA PHE A 153 -5.42 22.64 0.05
C PHE A 153 -6.05 21.70 1.09
N PRO A 154 -5.60 21.74 2.36
CA PRO A 154 -6.11 20.86 3.39
C PRO A 154 -7.51 21.28 3.83
N LYS A 155 -8.52 20.39 3.65
CA LYS A 155 -9.90 20.65 4.12
C LYS A 155 -10.00 20.58 5.65
N ASN A 156 -9.18 19.74 6.28
CA ASN A 156 -9.06 19.62 7.73
C ASN A 156 -7.61 19.87 8.16
N PRO A 157 -7.15 21.13 8.28
CA PRO A 157 -5.76 21.47 8.52
C PRO A 157 -5.14 20.82 9.75
N ALA A 158 -5.89 20.72 10.86
CA ALA A 158 -5.41 20.09 12.10
C ALA A 158 -5.19 18.59 11.92
N ILE A 159 -6.12 17.88 11.26
CA ILE A 159 -5.98 16.46 10.95
C ILE A 159 -4.80 16.23 9.99
N SER A 160 -4.72 17.00 8.92
CA SER A 160 -3.63 16.91 7.93
C SER A 160 -2.26 17.17 8.55
N LYS A 161 -2.17 18.12 9.51
CA LYS A 161 -0.94 18.40 10.24
C LYS A 161 -0.51 17.19 11.07
N VAL A 162 -1.41 16.61 11.87
CA VAL A 162 -1.11 15.42 12.69
C VAL A 162 -0.72 14.25 11.81
N PHE A 163 -1.44 13.96 10.74
CA PHE A 163 -1.12 12.85 9.82
C PHE A 163 0.28 12.97 9.23
N ARG A 164 0.73 14.18 8.89
CA ARG A 164 2.10 14.42 8.42
C ARG A 164 3.13 14.19 9.53
N GLU A 165 2.92 14.76 10.70
CA GLU A 165 3.85 14.64 11.83
C GLU A 165 4.06 13.19 12.29
N ILE A 166 3.01 12.36 12.25
CA ILE A 166 3.11 10.93 12.60
C ILE A 166 3.43 10.04 11.40
N GLY A 167 3.66 10.63 10.22
CA GLY A 167 4.09 9.92 9.04
C GLY A 167 2.99 9.13 8.30
N LEU A 168 1.71 9.43 8.50
CA LEU A 168 0.59 8.79 7.77
C LEU A 168 0.32 9.45 6.41
N ALA A 169 0.70 10.70 6.23
CA ALA A 169 0.57 11.44 4.98
C ALA A 169 1.92 12.02 4.55
N ASP A 170 2.11 12.19 3.25
CA ASP A 170 3.26 12.88 2.68
C ASP A 170 3.04 14.41 2.67
N GLU A 171 4.04 15.17 2.20
CA GLU A 171 3.92 16.64 2.08
C GLU A 171 2.80 17.02 1.08
N LEU A 172 2.19 18.20 1.32
CA LEU A 172 1.12 18.74 0.49
C LEU A 172 1.50 18.78 -1.00
N GLY A 173 0.65 18.23 -1.85
CA GLY A 173 0.77 18.26 -3.30
C GLY A 173 1.49 17.08 -3.96
N SER A 174 2.17 16.22 -3.19
CA SER A 174 2.80 15.01 -3.74
C SER A 174 1.81 13.87 -3.95
N GLY A 175 0.78 13.78 -3.13
CA GLY A 175 -0.12 12.66 -3.03
C GLY A 175 -0.85 12.27 -4.30
N MET A 176 -1.45 13.23 -4.98
CA MET A 176 -2.14 12.96 -6.24
C MET A 176 -1.16 12.52 -7.33
N ARG A 177 0.04 13.13 -7.41
CA ARG A 177 1.09 12.73 -8.35
C ARG A 177 1.60 11.31 -8.05
N ASN A 178 1.78 10.99 -6.78
CA ASN A 178 2.16 9.66 -6.33
C ASN A 178 1.08 8.63 -6.69
N THR A 179 -0.19 8.95 -6.47
CA THR A 179 -1.31 8.08 -6.87
C THR A 179 -1.29 7.82 -8.37
N TYR A 180 -1.04 8.83 -9.22
CA TYR A 180 -0.90 8.64 -10.66
C TYR A 180 0.27 7.72 -11.00
N LYS A 181 1.46 8.01 -10.49
CA LYS A 181 2.68 7.23 -10.75
C LYS A 181 2.47 5.77 -10.38
N TYR A 182 2.02 5.52 -9.16
CA TYR A 182 1.90 4.15 -8.66
C TYR A 182 0.72 3.40 -9.28
N THR A 183 -0.40 4.05 -9.59
CA THR A 183 -1.51 3.41 -10.32
C THR A 183 -1.08 3.00 -11.72
N GLN A 184 -0.33 3.85 -12.42
CA GLN A 184 0.22 3.51 -13.74
C GLN A 184 1.14 2.29 -13.67
N LEU A 185 1.99 2.19 -12.65
CA LEU A 185 2.86 1.03 -12.44
C LEU A 185 2.06 -0.23 -12.08
N TYR A 186 1.00 -0.12 -11.27
CA TYR A 186 0.21 -1.24 -10.78
C TYR A 186 -0.74 -1.81 -11.84
N SER A 187 -1.46 -0.95 -12.54
CA SER A 187 -2.52 -1.35 -13.48
C SER A 187 -2.24 -1.03 -14.95
N GLY A 188 -1.30 -0.13 -15.25
CA GLY A 188 -1.05 0.39 -16.59
C GLY A 188 -2.06 1.45 -17.02
N LYS A 189 -2.90 1.95 -16.10
CA LYS A 189 -3.91 2.98 -16.35
C LYS A 189 -3.76 4.14 -15.37
N ASN A 190 -4.26 5.30 -15.73
CA ASN A 190 -4.31 6.44 -14.83
C ASN A 190 -5.48 6.32 -13.84
N PRO A 191 -5.35 6.82 -12.60
CA PRO A 191 -6.48 6.99 -11.72
C PRO A 191 -7.41 8.09 -12.23
N THR A 192 -8.68 8.02 -11.85
CA THR A 192 -9.66 9.08 -12.10
C THR A 192 -10.03 9.74 -10.78
N PHE A 193 -10.05 11.06 -10.77
CA PHE A 193 -10.51 11.87 -9.64
C PHE A 193 -11.70 12.70 -10.10
N GLU A 194 -12.80 12.56 -9.38
CA GLU A 194 -14.04 13.30 -9.65
C GLU A 194 -14.39 14.16 -8.44
N GLU A 195 -14.55 15.46 -8.66
CA GLU A 195 -14.96 16.40 -7.64
C GLU A 195 -16.44 16.78 -7.79
N GLY A 196 -17.17 16.71 -6.69
CA GLY A 196 -18.55 17.08 -6.51
C GLY A 196 -18.87 17.09 -5.01
N ASP A 197 -20.13 17.02 -4.62
CA ASP A 197 -20.57 16.85 -3.23
C ASP A 197 -20.01 15.53 -2.64
N ILE A 198 -19.67 14.60 -3.52
CA ILE A 198 -18.91 13.40 -3.21
C ILE A 198 -17.62 13.47 -4.02
N PHE A 199 -16.48 13.44 -3.32
CA PHE A 199 -15.19 13.24 -3.94
C PHE A 199 -14.98 11.76 -4.19
N ARG A 200 -14.65 11.41 -5.44
CA ARG A 200 -14.46 10.01 -5.84
C ARG A 200 -13.08 9.80 -6.45
N VAL A 201 -12.43 8.76 -6.01
CA VAL A 201 -11.18 8.24 -6.60
C VAL A 201 -11.44 6.87 -7.16
N ILE A 202 -11.08 6.66 -8.43
CA ILE A 202 -11.19 5.36 -9.10
C ILE A 202 -9.81 4.92 -9.56
N ILE A 203 -9.38 3.77 -9.09
CA ILE A 203 -8.12 3.12 -9.45
C ILE A 203 -8.43 1.83 -10.17
N SER A 204 -8.11 1.76 -11.46
CA SER A 204 -8.27 0.54 -12.24
C SER A 204 -7.34 -0.56 -11.72
N LEU A 205 -7.78 -1.80 -11.74
CA LEU A 205 -7.03 -2.97 -11.35
C LEU A 205 -6.78 -3.90 -12.54
N LYS A 206 -5.69 -4.67 -12.49
CA LYS A 206 -5.54 -5.90 -13.25
C LYS A 206 -6.26 -7.01 -12.50
N ARG A 207 -6.89 -7.94 -13.19
CA ARG A 207 -7.61 -9.06 -12.57
C ARG A 207 -6.78 -9.84 -11.56
N ILE A 208 -5.49 -10.00 -11.81
CA ILE A 208 -4.55 -10.66 -10.90
C ILE A 208 -4.43 -9.93 -9.53
N ALA A 209 -4.78 -8.66 -9.46
CA ALA A 209 -4.69 -7.90 -8.21
C ALA A 209 -5.66 -8.41 -7.12
N THR A 210 -6.77 -9.03 -7.50
CA THR A 210 -7.80 -9.54 -6.58
C THR A 210 -7.98 -11.07 -6.66
N GLN A 211 -7.20 -11.77 -7.50
CA GLN A 211 -7.23 -13.23 -7.55
C GLN A 211 -6.58 -13.83 -6.32
N LYS A 212 -7.19 -14.87 -5.73
CA LYS A 212 -6.58 -15.62 -4.63
C LYS A 212 -5.28 -16.28 -5.12
N VAL A 213 -4.16 -15.93 -4.50
CA VAL A 213 -2.88 -16.60 -4.73
C VAL A 213 -2.90 -17.92 -3.95
N GLY A 214 -2.97 -19.05 -4.66
CA GLY A 214 -2.98 -20.40 -4.06
C GLY A 214 -4.29 -21.20 -4.21
N GLY A 215 -5.30 -20.69 -4.92
CA GLY A 215 -6.48 -21.45 -5.32
C GLY A 215 -6.26 -22.14 -6.67
N GLU A 216 -6.76 -23.36 -6.83
CA GLU A 216 -6.63 -24.20 -8.03
C GLU A 216 -6.96 -23.43 -9.34
N SER A 217 -6.12 -23.71 -10.35
CA SER A 217 -6.28 -23.33 -11.76
C SER A 217 -6.26 -21.84 -12.14
N VAL A 218 -5.04 -21.30 -12.28
CA VAL A 218 -4.82 -20.24 -13.28
C VAL A 218 -4.99 -20.88 -14.67
N PRO A 219 -5.93 -20.43 -15.53
CA PRO A 219 -5.95 -20.88 -16.91
C PRO A 219 -4.61 -20.51 -17.59
N ARG A 220 -3.87 -21.49 -18.05
CA ARG A 220 -2.62 -21.34 -18.82
C ARG A 220 -2.91 -20.78 -20.21
N ASN A 221 -3.44 -19.55 -20.31
CA ASN A 221 -3.56 -18.82 -21.56
C ASN A 221 -2.91 -17.45 -21.40
N VAL A 222 -1.60 -17.45 -21.13
CA VAL A 222 -0.72 -16.34 -21.45
C VAL A 222 -0.21 -16.65 -22.86
N PRO A 223 -0.31 -15.72 -23.84
CA PRO A 223 0.26 -15.94 -25.17
C PRO A 223 1.75 -16.28 -25.04
N GLN A 224 2.15 -17.45 -25.51
CA GLN A 224 3.52 -17.99 -25.38
C GLN A 224 4.63 -17.18 -26.07
N ASN A 225 4.35 -16.02 -26.65
CA ASN A 225 5.31 -15.34 -27.52
C ASN A 225 6.02 -14.12 -26.90
N VAL A 226 5.82 -13.76 -25.62
CA VAL A 226 6.58 -12.65 -24.98
C VAL A 226 7.50 -13.12 -23.85
N ALA A 227 7.41 -14.39 -23.41
CA ALA A 227 8.11 -14.89 -22.23
C ALA A 227 9.34 -15.76 -22.55
N ARG A 228 9.92 -15.69 -23.75
CA ARG A 228 11.06 -16.58 -24.10
C ARG A 228 12.44 -16.01 -23.86
N ASN A 229 12.60 -14.79 -23.34
CA ASN A 229 13.94 -14.24 -23.15
C ASN A 229 14.31 -13.72 -21.75
N VAL A 230 13.46 -13.80 -20.73
CA VAL A 230 13.86 -13.46 -19.34
C VAL A 230 13.01 -14.24 -18.35
N ALA A 231 13.33 -15.48 -18.04
CA ALA A 231 13.08 -16.12 -16.76
C ALA A 231 13.51 -17.60 -16.81
N GLN A 232 14.78 -17.85 -16.75
CA GLN A 232 15.28 -19.10 -16.25
C GLN A 232 15.38 -18.97 -14.72
N ASN A 233 14.44 -19.63 -14.01
CA ASN A 233 14.54 -20.08 -12.63
C ASN A 233 15.16 -19.13 -11.59
N VAL A 234 14.37 -18.17 -11.08
CA VAL A 234 14.69 -17.51 -9.81
C VAL A 234 14.10 -18.37 -8.68
N PRO A 235 14.91 -18.90 -7.76
CA PRO A 235 14.43 -19.74 -6.65
C PRO A 235 13.54 -18.91 -5.69
N GLN A 236 12.30 -19.37 -5.46
CA GLN A 236 11.34 -18.67 -4.59
C GLN A 236 11.33 -19.18 -3.14
N ASP A 237 11.94 -20.33 -2.88
CA ASP A 237 12.09 -20.90 -1.54
C ASP A 237 13.51 -21.44 -1.30
N LYS A 238 13.78 -21.84 -0.05
CA LYS A 238 15.11 -22.27 0.38
C LYS A 238 15.55 -23.57 -0.29
N ILE A 239 14.64 -24.50 -0.54
CA ILE A 239 14.92 -25.82 -1.15
C ILE A 239 15.28 -25.60 -2.62
N THR A 240 14.50 -24.84 -3.34
CA THR A 240 14.74 -24.46 -4.74
C THR A 240 16.07 -23.70 -4.90
N LEU A 241 16.44 -22.85 -3.94
CA LEU A 241 17.73 -22.14 -3.96
C LEU A 241 18.92 -23.08 -3.77
N ILE A 242 18.80 -24.08 -2.90
CA ILE A 242 19.83 -25.11 -2.71
C ILE A 242 20.05 -25.92 -4.00
N GLU A 243 18.98 -26.35 -4.64
CA GLU A 243 19.04 -27.09 -5.91
C GLU A 243 19.64 -26.24 -7.02
N PHE A 244 19.25 -24.98 -7.12
CA PHE A 244 19.82 -24.02 -8.07
C PHE A 244 21.34 -23.85 -7.87
N ILE A 245 21.79 -23.67 -6.63
CA ILE A 245 23.22 -23.55 -6.31
C ILE A 245 23.98 -24.80 -6.73
N LYS A 246 23.44 -25.99 -6.42
CA LYS A 246 24.07 -27.28 -6.80
C LYS A 246 24.14 -27.44 -8.33
N GLU A 247 23.09 -27.05 -9.05
CA GLU A 247 23.05 -27.08 -10.52
C GLU A 247 24.12 -26.15 -11.12
N LYS A 248 24.21 -24.92 -10.66
CA LYS A 248 25.18 -23.94 -11.18
C LYS A 248 26.64 -24.33 -10.87
N ILE A 249 26.89 -24.99 -9.75
CA ILE A 249 28.20 -25.54 -9.43
C ILE A 249 28.55 -26.77 -10.29
N ARG A 250 27.57 -27.58 -10.67
CA ARG A 250 27.78 -28.68 -11.62
C ARG A 250 28.09 -28.18 -13.03
N GLU A 251 27.45 -27.07 -13.46
CA GLU A 251 27.69 -26.43 -14.74
C GLU A 251 29.09 -25.79 -14.80
N ASP A 252 29.48 -25.07 -13.74
CA ASP A 252 30.78 -24.42 -13.60
C ASP A 252 31.25 -24.46 -12.15
N ASN A 253 32.20 -25.33 -11.86
CA ASN A 253 32.72 -25.51 -10.51
C ASN A 253 33.63 -24.36 -10.02
N LYS A 254 33.97 -23.40 -10.90
CA LYS A 254 34.73 -22.17 -10.55
C LYS A 254 33.83 -20.95 -10.38
N ILE A 255 32.54 -21.12 -10.53
CA ILE A 255 31.55 -20.01 -10.39
C ILE A 255 31.72 -19.27 -9.05
N THR A 256 31.74 -17.96 -9.10
CA THR A 256 31.86 -17.16 -7.89
C THR A 256 30.52 -16.98 -7.18
N ARG A 257 30.54 -16.77 -5.84
CA ARG A 257 29.33 -16.48 -5.07
C ARG A 257 28.55 -15.28 -5.60
N LYS A 258 29.26 -14.29 -6.17
CA LYS A 258 28.68 -13.09 -6.76
C LYS A 258 27.91 -13.41 -8.05
N GLU A 259 28.45 -14.29 -8.89
CA GLU A 259 27.79 -14.73 -10.11
C GLU A 259 26.57 -15.60 -9.81
N VAL A 260 26.66 -16.51 -8.82
CA VAL A 260 25.50 -17.28 -8.36
C VAL A 260 24.42 -16.36 -7.80
N ALA A 261 24.80 -15.36 -6.99
CA ALA A 261 23.87 -14.36 -6.45
C ALA A 261 23.15 -13.58 -7.56
N ASN A 262 23.91 -13.12 -8.56
CA ASN A 262 23.32 -12.41 -9.70
C ASN A 262 22.35 -13.28 -10.51
N LYS A 263 22.72 -14.54 -10.78
CA LYS A 263 21.88 -15.48 -11.51
C LYS A 263 20.64 -15.92 -10.72
N ALA A 264 20.75 -16.02 -9.39
CA ALA A 264 19.64 -16.37 -8.49
C ALA A 264 18.77 -15.17 -8.09
N GLY A 265 19.15 -13.93 -8.42
CA GLY A 265 18.40 -12.72 -8.03
C GLY A 265 18.38 -12.45 -6.52
N VAL A 266 19.38 -12.95 -5.76
CA VAL A 266 19.48 -12.81 -4.30
C VAL A 266 20.79 -12.15 -3.87
N SER A 267 20.87 -11.74 -2.60
CA SER A 267 22.12 -11.13 -2.09
C SER A 267 23.24 -12.16 -1.96
N VAL A 268 24.51 -11.70 -2.13
CA VAL A 268 25.70 -12.55 -1.93
C VAL A 268 25.70 -13.16 -0.52
N LYS A 269 25.24 -12.42 0.49
CA LYS A 269 25.13 -12.88 1.88
C LYS A 269 24.12 -14.02 2.03
N THR A 270 23.03 -14.00 1.25
CA THR A 270 22.04 -15.09 1.19
C THR A 270 22.70 -16.34 0.62
N ILE A 271 23.42 -16.22 -0.51
CA ILE A 271 24.14 -17.34 -1.12
C ILE A 271 25.18 -17.92 -0.14
N GLU A 272 25.97 -17.10 0.52
CA GLU A 272 26.97 -17.56 1.51
C GLU A 272 26.35 -18.36 2.66
N ARG A 273 25.18 -17.89 3.15
CA ARG A 273 24.46 -18.60 4.21
C ARG A 273 23.90 -19.94 3.71
N THR A 274 23.26 -19.93 2.54
CA THR A 274 22.70 -21.15 1.95
C THR A 274 23.78 -22.16 1.58
N MET A 275 24.91 -21.73 1.02
CA MET A 275 26.04 -22.63 0.72
C MET A 275 26.64 -23.32 1.97
N LYS A 276 26.63 -22.65 3.13
CA LYS A 276 27.08 -23.25 4.41
C LYS A 276 26.13 -24.35 4.93
N GLU A 277 24.88 -24.33 4.50
CA GLU A 277 23.85 -25.30 4.89
C GLU A 277 23.79 -26.53 3.93
N ILE A 278 24.64 -26.55 2.89
CA ILE A 278 24.75 -27.68 1.96
C ILE A 278 25.87 -28.61 2.47
N ASP A 279 25.51 -29.65 3.17
CA ASP A 279 26.45 -30.56 3.88
C ASP A 279 27.51 -31.21 2.97
N ASN A 280 27.17 -31.43 1.70
CA ASN A 280 28.06 -32.05 0.73
C ASN A 280 28.79 -31.06 -0.19
N LEU A 281 28.80 -29.77 0.09
CA LEU A 281 29.48 -28.73 -0.67
C LEU A 281 30.75 -28.26 0.05
N ARG A 282 31.88 -28.28 -0.63
CA ARG A 282 33.13 -27.71 -0.12
C ARG A 282 33.88 -26.89 -1.17
N TYR A 283 34.64 -25.93 -0.73
CA TYR A 283 35.57 -25.18 -1.57
C TYR A 283 36.99 -25.75 -1.43
N VAL A 284 37.59 -26.13 -2.55
CA VAL A 284 38.94 -26.73 -2.60
C VAL A 284 39.89 -25.78 -3.31
N GLY A 285 41.03 -25.50 -2.69
CA GLY A 285 42.05 -24.59 -3.22
C GLY A 285 42.07 -23.22 -2.50
N VAL A 286 42.92 -22.30 -2.98
CA VAL A 286 43.14 -20.98 -2.37
C VAL A 286 42.84 -19.88 -3.39
N GLY A 287 42.03 -18.90 -3.00
CA GLY A 287 41.74 -17.71 -3.79
C GLY A 287 41.14 -18.00 -5.16
N LYS A 288 41.63 -17.34 -6.21
CA LYS A 288 41.05 -17.44 -7.57
C LYS A 288 41.29 -18.79 -8.26
N ASN A 289 42.19 -19.60 -7.74
CA ASN A 289 42.51 -20.92 -8.30
C ASN A 289 41.75 -22.07 -7.63
N GLY A 290 40.88 -21.78 -6.69
CA GLY A 290 40.01 -22.76 -6.04
C GLY A 290 38.77 -23.04 -6.84
N HIS A 291 38.10 -24.16 -6.50
CA HIS A 291 36.84 -24.59 -7.11
C HIS A 291 35.90 -25.23 -6.08
N TRP A 292 34.65 -25.33 -6.41
CA TRP A 292 33.63 -25.98 -5.60
C TRP A 292 33.55 -27.48 -5.93
N GLU A 293 33.44 -28.30 -4.91
CA GLU A 293 33.19 -29.74 -5.05
C GLU A 293 31.90 -30.12 -4.32
N LEU A 294 31.04 -30.87 -5.03
CA LEU A 294 29.89 -31.57 -4.45
C LEU A 294 30.30 -33.03 -4.23
N LYS A 295 30.32 -33.48 -2.98
CA LYS A 295 30.48 -34.90 -2.69
C LYS A 295 29.14 -35.62 -2.90
N GLU A 296 29.15 -36.71 -3.62
CA GLU A 296 28.00 -37.61 -3.75
C GLU A 296 27.62 -38.26 -2.42
#